data_4da1d82aae937752bb8f310872a209b9
#
_entry.id   4da1d82aae937752bb8f310872a209b9
#
_cell.length_a   1.000
_cell.length_b   1.000
_cell.length_c   1.000
_cell.angle_alpha   90.00
_cell.angle_beta   90.00
_cell.angle_gamma   90.00
#
_symmetry.space_group_name_H-M   'P 1'
#
loop_
_entity.id
_entity.type
_entity.pdbx_description
1 polymer ?
#
loop_
_entity_poly.entity_id
_entity_poly.type
_entity_poly.pdbx_seq_one_letter_code
_entity_poly.pdbx_strand_id
1 'polypeptide(L)'
;ASVYGALMAAAERGVTRDDNTAAFDELGLRPVTAGQSPTRDMATEIMGQPISMPVLISPTGVQAVHPDGEVAVARASAARGVAMGLSSFASKPMDEVIAANPQTFFQIYWAGDRDSMVGRMERAKAAGAVGMILTLDWSFVHSRDWGSPSIPEKMDVRTMAKHGPEALLRPRWLLAWLRT
;
A
#
# COMPACT_ATOMS: atom_id res chain seq x y z
N ALA A 1 -13.28 14.29 6.35
CA ALA A 1 -14.06 14.10 5.10
C ALA A 1 -13.18 13.98 3.87
N SER A 2 -12.15 14.84 3.71
CA SER A 2 -11.27 14.83 2.51
C SER A 2 -10.38 13.60 2.39
N VAL A 3 -9.78 13.15 3.50
CA VAL A 3 -8.93 11.96 3.53
C VAL A 3 -9.74 10.71 3.20
N TYR A 4 -10.92 10.54 3.82
CA TYR A 4 -11.81 9.42 3.50
C TYR A 4 -12.22 9.45 2.01
N GLY A 5 -12.61 10.61 1.49
CA GLY A 5 -12.93 10.76 0.08
C GLY A 5 -11.77 10.39 -0.85
N ALA A 6 -10.53 10.73 -0.47
CA ALA A 6 -9.34 10.34 -1.22
C ALA A 6 -9.12 8.82 -1.25
N LEU A 7 -9.32 8.15 -0.11
CA LEU A 7 -9.17 6.70 0.02
C LEU A 7 -10.26 5.92 -0.72
N MET A 8 -11.49 6.44 -0.72
CA MET A 8 -12.64 5.82 -1.42
C MET A 8 -12.73 6.21 -2.89
N ALA A 9 -11.78 6.99 -3.36
CA ALA A 9 -11.78 7.50 -4.70
C ALA A 9 -11.51 6.41 -5.75
N ALA A 10 -12.12 6.63 -6.92
CA ALA A 10 -11.81 5.90 -8.14
C ALA A 10 -11.48 6.91 -9.25
N ALA A 11 -10.96 6.45 -10.37
CA ALA A 11 -10.76 7.27 -11.54
C ALA A 11 -12.11 7.69 -12.13
N GLU A 12 -12.19 8.91 -12.61
CA GLU A 12 -13.32 9.50 -13.32
C GLU A 12 -14.66 9.28 -12.59
N ARG A 13 -15.64 8.64 -13.21
CA ARG A 13 -16.94 8.33 -12.60
C ARG A 13 -16.96 7.10 -11.71
N GLY A 14 -15.88 6.35 -11.67
CA GLY A 14 -15.78 5.15 -10.84
C GLY A 14 -16.34 3.88 -11.49
N VAL A 15 -16.58 3.87 -12.80
CA VAL A 15 -17.15 2.72 -13.52
C VAL A 15 -16.32 1.46 -13.29
N THR A 16 -15.01 1.54 -13.48
CA THR A 16 -14.11 0.39 -13.27
C THR A 16 -14.09 -0.09 -11.81
N ARG A 17 -14.21 0.81 -10.84
CA ARG A 17 -14.33 0.41 -9.43
C ARG A 17 -15.57 -0.43 -9.19
N ASP A 18 -16.70 0.00 -9.74
CA ASP A 18 -17.97 -0.67 -9.54
C ASP A 18 -17.99 -2.01 -10.29
N ASP A 19 -17.43 -2.03 -11.51
CA ASP A 19 -17.26 -3.25 -12.32
C ASP A 19 -16.34 -4.27 -11.63
N ASN A 20 -15.20 -3.83 -11.09
CA ASN A 20 -14.31 -4.69 -10.31
C ASN A 20 -15.00 -5.31 -9.07
N THR A 21 -15.92 -4.59 -8.45
CA THR A 21 -16.69 -5.10 -7.33
C THR A 21 -17.73 -6.12 -7.80
N ALA A 22 -18.46 -5.80 -8.87
CA ALA A 22 -19.47 -6.68 -9.46
C ALA A 22 -18.88 -7.98 -10.02
N ALA A 23 -17.64 -7.96 -10.50
CA ALA A 23 -16.97 -9.16 -11.04
C ALA A 23 -16.86 -10.30 -10.01
N PHE A 24 -16.81 -9.99 -8.70
CA PHE A 24 -16.83 -11.02 -7.67
C PHE A 24 -18.19 -11.71 -7.55
N ASP A 25 -19.29 -11.05 -7.89
CA ASP A 25 -20.63 -11.62 -7.86
C ASP A 25 -20.86 -12.63 -8.99
N GLU A 26 -20.03 -12.56 -10.04
CA GLU A 26 -20.05 -13.52 -11.16
C GLU A 26 -19.35 -14.84 -10.82
N LEU A 27 -18.57 -14.90 -9.73
CA LEU A 27 -17.81 -16.07 -9.32
C LEU A 27 -18.64 -16.97 -8.40
N GLY A 28 -18.86 -18.20 -8.85
CA GLY A 28 -19.50 -19.23 -8.04
C GLY A 28 -18.47 -20.16 -7.38
N LEU A 29 -18.72 -20.59 -6.15
CA LEU A 29 -17.95 -21.63 -5.50
C LEU A 29 -18.64 -22.99 -5.72
N ARG A 30 -17.90 -23.96 -6.27
CA ARG A 30 -18.38 -25.35 -6.39
C ARG A 30 -17.97 -26.12 -5.12
N PRO A 31 -18.88 -26.40 -4.20
CA PRO A 31 -18.54 -27.14 -3.00
C PRO A 31 -18.22 -28.59 -3.31
N VAL A 32 -17.21 -29.14 -2.63
CA VAL A 32 -16.92 -30.57 -2.57
C VAL A 32 -17.23 -31.02 -1.15
N THR A 33 -18.29 -31.83 -0.98
CA THR A 33 -18.88 -32.13 0.33
C THR A 33 -18.39 -33.44 0.96
N ALA A 34 -17.73 -34.31 0.17
CA ALA A 34 -17.26 -35.62 0.66
C ALA A 34 -15.75 -35.75 0.52
N GLY A 35 -15.13 -36.49 1.45
CA GLY A 35 -13.69 -36.80 1.42
C GLY A 35 -12.77 -35.64 1.74
N GLN A 36 -13.28 -34.55 2.30
CA GLN A 36 -12.47 -33.40 2.67
C GLN A 36 -11.81 -33.59 4.04
N SER A 37 -10.53 -33.18 4.14
CA SER A 37 -9.85 -33.09 5.42
C SER A 37 -10.50 -32.01 6.30
N PRO A 38 -10.60 -32.21 7.61
CA PRO A 38 -11.04 -31.17 8.53
C PRO A 38 -10.04 -30.01 8.62
N THR A 39 -8.79 -30.25 8.24
CA THR A 39 -7.74 -29.23 8.17
C THR A 39 -7.52 -28.78 6.73
N ARG A 40 -7.31 -27.48 6.53
CA ARG A 40 -6.95 -26.89 5.23
C ARG A 40 -5.49 -26.45 5.27
N ASP A 41 -4.68 -27.04 4.42
CA ASP A 41 -3.34 -26.50 4.14
C ASP A 41 -3.46 -25.52 2.97
N MET A 42 -3.15 -24.25 3.26
CA MET A 42 -3.14 -23.17 2.27
C MET A 42 -1.73 -22.67 1.97
N ALA A 43 -0.70 -23.31 2.59
CA ALA A 43 0.68 -22.90 2.41
C ALA A 43 1.10 -23.03 0.95
N THR A 44 1.84 -22.05 0.48
CA THR A 44 2.37 -22.01 -0.88
C THR A 44 3.64 -21.15 -0.92
N GLU A 45 4.13 -20.88 -2.10
CA GLU A 45 5.31 -20.06 -2.32
C GLU A 45 5.01 -18.96 -3.35
N ILE A 46 5.58 -17.78 -3.15
CA ILE A 46 5.58 -16.68 -4.10
C ILE A 46 7.01 -16.19 -4.32
N MET A 47 7.54 -16.30 -5.53
CA MET A 47 8.88 -15.84 -5.91
C MET A 47 9.97 -16.27 -4.91
N GLY A 48 9.97 -17.54 -4.52
CA GLY A 48 10.93 -18.09 -3.57
C GLY A 48 10.63 -17.80 -2.08
N GLN A 49 9.50 -17.15 -1.79
CA GLN A 49 9.10 -16.85 -0.42
C GLN A 49 7.97 -17.78 0.02
N PRO A 50 8.17 -18.63 1.06
CA PRO A 50 7.10 -19.45 1.60
C PRO A 50 6.08 -18.58 2.31
N ILE A 51 4.79 -18.79 2.02
CA ILE A 51 3.66 -18.06 2.62
C ILE A 51 2.62 -19.03 3.15
N SER A 52 1.95 -18.66 4.24
CA SER A 52 0.96 -19.51 4.93
C SER A 52 -0.35 -19.68 4.16
N MET A 53 -0.64 -18.78 3.23
CA MET A 53 -1.83 -18.79 2.40
C MET A 53 -1.55 -18.02 1.10
N PRO A 54 -2.27 -18.28 -0.01
CA PRO A 54 -2.03 -17.65 -1.31
C PRO A 54 -2.54 -16.19 -1.35
N VAL A 55 -2.03 -15.36 -0.45
CA VAL A 55 -2.36 -13.92 -0.32
C VAL A 55 -1.08 -13.12 -0.17
N LEU A 56 -1.01 -12.05 -0.93
CA LEU A 56 0.04 -11.01 -0.84
C LEU A 56 -0.64 -9.66 -0.59
N ILE A 57 -0.10 -8.88 0.34
CA ILE A 57 -0.56 -7.50 0.52
C ILE A 57 0.02 -6.64 -0.60
N SER A 58 -0.87 -6.06 -1.41
CA SER A 58 -0.48 -5.20 -2.55
C SER A 58 0.22 -3.92 -2.08
N PRO A 59 1.21 -3.42 -2.85
CA PRO A 59 1.84 -2.14 -2.55
C PRO A 59 0.81 -1.01 -2.59
N THR A 60 0.68 -0.28 -1.49
CA THR A 60 -0.21 0.87 -1.37
C THR A 60 0.57 2.03 -0.77
N GLY A 61 0.52 3.18 -1.43
CA GLY A 61 1.18 4.40 -0.95
C GLY A 61 0.35 5.16 0.08
N VAL A 62 0.97 6.18 0.66
CA VAL A 62 0.31 7.21 1.48
C VAL A 62 -0.50 6.62 2.65
N GLN A 63 0.09 5.71 3.40
CA GLN A 63 -0.55 5.10 4.57
C GLN A 63 -0.39 5.93 5.87
N ALA A 64 0.21 7.13 5.79
CA ALA A 64 0.36 8.06 6.92
C ALA A 64 -0.96 8.53 7.56
N VAL A 65 -2.10 8.14 7.01
CA VAL A 65 -3.42 8.29 7.65
C VAL A 65 -3.51 7.51 8.97
N HIS A 66 -2.69 6.48 9.11
CA HIS A 66 -2.46 5.76 10.36
C HIS A 66 -1.07 6.13 10.93
N PRO A 67 -0.91 6.34 12.24
CA PRO A 67 0.38 6.70 12.84
C PRO A 67 1.52 5.75 12.52
N ASP A 68 1.27 4.44 12.49
CA ASP A 68 2.27 3.41 12.19
C ASP A 68 2.39 3.11 10.69
N GLY A 69 1.48 3.63 9.85
CA GLY A 69 1.53 3.49 8.40
C GLY A 69 1.82 2.07 7.92
N GLU A 70 2.76 1.94 6.99
CA GLU A 70 3.16 0.66 6.39
C GLU A 70 3.77 -0.32 7.39
N VAL A 71 4.35 0.17 8.50
CA VAL A 71 4.92 -0.71 9.55
C VAL A 71 3.82 -1.53 10.25
N ALA A 72 2.61 -0.94 10.45
CA ALA A 72 1.47 -1.68 10.99
C ALA A 72 1.03 -2.79 10.05
N VAL A 73 1.00 -2.52 8.74
CA VAL A 73 0.67 -3.52 7.70
C VAL A 73 1.72 -4.62 7.66
N ALA A 74 3.01 -4.26 7.73
CA ALA A 74 4.12 -5.21 7.76
C ALA A 74 4.03 -6.17 8.95
N ARG A 75 3.75 -5.64 10.14
CA ARG A 75 3.54 -6.47 11.34
C ARG A 75 2.34 -7.42 11.20
N ALA A 76 1.23 -6.92 10.66
CA ALA A 76 0.03 -7.73 10.48
C ALA A 76 0.23 -8.84 9.45
N SER A 77 0.89 -8.56 8.32
CA SER A 77 1.21 -9.57 7.30
C SER A 77 2.23 -10.60 7.81
N ALA A 78 3.28 -10.17 8.52
CA ALA A 78 4.25 -11.07 9.15
C ALA A 78 3.58 -12.01 10.18
N ALA A 79 2.69 -11.46 11.02
CA ALA A 79 1.95 -12.25 12.01
C ALA A 79 1.04 -13.32 11.36
N ARG A 80 0.67 -13.15 10.10
CA ARG A 80 -0.11 -14.11 9.30
C ARG A 80 0.77 -14.97 8.39
N GLY A 81 2.09 -14.78 8.39
CA GLY A 81 3.02 -15.52 7.53
C GLY A 81 2.78 -15.26 6.05
N VAL A 82 2.40 -14.04 5.68
CA VAL A 82 2.19 -13.64 4.28
C VAL A 82 3.15 -12.53 3.88
N ALA A 83 3.56 -12.54 2.62
CA ALA A 83 4.41 -11.50 2.06
C ALA A 83 3.65 -10.21 1.80
N MET A 84 4.38 -9.10 1.64
CA MET A 84 3.80 -7.82 1.25
C MET A 84 4.64 -7.08 0.21
N GLY A 85 3.99 -6.20 -0.55
CA GLY A 85 4.63 -5.20 -1.37
C GLY A 85 4.72 -3.87 -0.64
N LEU A 86 5.90 -3.26 -0.62
CA LEU A 86 6.12 -1.90 -0.13
C LEU A 86 6.15 -0.93 -1.31
N SER A 87 5.26 0.04 -1.31
CA SER A 87 5.19 1.05 -2.37
C SER A 87 6.38 2.02 -2.30
N SER A 88 6.86 2.48 -3.46
CA SER A 88 7.81 3.60 -3.53
C SER A 88 7.21 4.95 -3.08
N PHE A 89 5.88 5.02 -2.90
CA PHE A 89 5.17 6.12 -2.26
C PHE A 89 4.84 5.85 -0.79
N ALA A 90 5.55 4.93 -0.17
CA ALA A 90 5.40 4.66 1.25
C ALA A 90 5.71 5.89 2.10
N SER A 91 5.02 5.99 3.22
CA SER A 91 5.16 7.08 4.19
C SER A 91 6.10 6.76 5.35
N LYS A 92 6.57 5.52 5.44
CA LYS A 92 7.52 5.05 6.46
C LYS A 92 8.86 4.66 5.84
N PRO A 93 9.97 4.77 6.59
CA PRO A 93 11.28 4.31 6.14
C PRO A 93 11.25 2.83 5.73
N MET A 94 11.90 2.53 4.62
CA MET A 94 11.92 1.20 4.02
C MET A 94 12.51 0.14 4.95
N ASP A 95 13.57 0.47 5.63
CA ASP A 95 14.28 -0.38 6.57
C ASP A 95 13.40 -0.77 7.78
N GLU A 96 12.60 0.16 8.30
CA GLU A 96 11.65 -0.12 9.38
C GLU A 96 10.54 -1.11 8.93
N VAL A 97 10.04 -0.92 7.70
CA VAL A 97 8.98 -1.77 7.15
C VAL A 97 9.51 -3.18 6.88
N ILE A 98 10.68 -3.29 6.25
CA ILE A 98 11.33 -4.58 5.96
C ILE A 98 11.73 -5.32 7.24
N ALA A 99 12.21 -4.60 8.26
CA ALA A 99 12.48 -5.19 9.58
C ALA A 99 11.22 -5.76 10.24
N ALA A 100 10.05 -5.15 10.00
CA ALA A 100 8.78 -5.62 10.53
C ALA A 100 8.21 -6.82 9.75
N ASN A 101 8.51 -6.96 8.45
CA ASN A 101 8.21 -8.14 7.65
C ASN A 101 9.36 -8.43 6.67
N PRO A 102 10.24 -9.40 6.97
CA PRO A 102 11.34 -9.76 6.07
C PRO A 102 10.91 -10.27 4.68
N GLN A 103 9.66 -10.69 4.50
CA GLN A 103 9.11 -11.12 3.21
C GLN A 103 8.51 -9.93 2.44
N THR A 104 9.21 -8.79 2.41
CA THR A 104 8.76 -7.58 1.74
C THR A 104 9.40 -7.45 0.36
N PHE A 105 8.55 -7.31 -0.67
CA PHE A 105 8.93 -6.91 -2.02
C PHE A 105 8.88 -5.38 -2.11
N PHE A 106 9.83 -4.74 -2.80
CA PHE A 106 9.80 -3.29 -3.03
C PHE A 106 9.22 -2.97 -4.40
N GLN A 107 8.17 -2.15 -4.44
CA GLN A 107 7.56 -1.69 -5.68
C GLN A 107 8.17 -0.37 -6.13
N ILE A 108 8.51 -0.28 -7.42
CA ILE A 108 9.07 0.89 -8.06
C ILE A 108 8.32 1.22 -9.35
N TYR A 109 8.10 2.50 -9.59
CA TYR A 109 7.64 3.01 -10.88
C TYR A 109 8.82 3.27 -11.81
N TRP A 110 8.60 3.12 -13.10
CA TRP A 110 9.55 3.60 -14.11
C TRP A 110 9.44 5.14 -14.20
N ALA A 111 10.05 5.86 -13.26
CA ALA A 111 9.96 7.30 -13.12
C ALA A 111 11.31 7.89 -12.73
N GLY A 112 11.71 8.96 -13.38
CA GLY A 112 13.02 9.60 -13.22
C GLY A 112 14.08 9.06 -14.16
N ASP A 113 15.33 9.41 -13.90
CA ASP A 113 16.48 8.89 -14.63
C ASP A 113 16.90 7.49 -14.17
N ARG A 114 17.73 6.83 -14.97
CA ARG A 114 18.20 5.47 -14.70
C ARG A 114 18.95 5.36 -13.38
N ASP A 115 19.80 6.34 -13.07
CA ASP A 115 20.67 6.28 -11.89
C ASP A 115 19.85 6.41 -10.59
N SER A 116 18.85 7.29 -10.59
CA SER A 116 17.89 7.41 -9.50
C SER A 116 17.11 6.12 -9.26
N MET A 117 16.72 5.44 -10.34
CA MET A 117 16.00 4.15 -10.24
C MET A 117 16.91 3.06 -9.70
N VAL A 118 18.11 2.91 -10.25
CA VAL A 118 19.12 1.95 -9.77
C VAL A 118 19.44 2.21 -8.30
N GLY A 119 19.66 3.46 -7.90
CA GLY A 119 19.92 3.81 -6.52
C GLY A 119 18.78 3.43 -5.55
N ARG A 120 17.50 3.52 -5.99
CA ARG A 120 16.36 3.04 -5.18
C ARG A 120 16.36 1.51 -5.05
N MET A 121 16.65 0.80 -6.13
CA MET A 121 16.73 -0.66 -6.15
C MET A 121 17.86 -1.17 -5.26
N GLU A 122 19.03 -0.54 -5.32
CA GLU A 122 20.18 -0.87 -4.46
C GLU A 122 19.86 -0.63 -2.98
N ARG A 123 19.21 0.48 -2.64
CA ARG A 123 18.76 0.73 -1.26
C ARG A 123 17.74 -0.32 -0.80
N ALA A 124 16.78 -0.71 -1.64
CA ALA A 124 15.82 -1.74 -1.30
C ALA A 124 16.51 -3.09 -1.05
N LYS A 125 17.46 -3.45 -1.90
CA LYS A 125 18.29 -4.65 -1.72
C LYS A 125 19.10 -4.59 -0.42
N ALA A 126 19.75 -3.46 -0.15
CA ALA A 126 20.55 -3.27 1.06
C ALA A 126 19.69 -3.32 2.33
N ALA A 127 18.44 -2.85 2.28
CA ALA A 127 17.48 -2.97 3.37
C ALA A 127 16.91 -4.38 3.55
N GLY A 128 17.17 -5.31 2.62
CA GLY A 128 16.73 -6.70 2.72
C GLY A 128 15.44 -7.03 1.99
N ALA A 129 15.00 -6.20 1.04
CA ALA A 129 13.85 -6.55 0.19
C ALA A 129 14.11 -7.86 -0.56
N VAL A 130 13.13 -8.77 -0.54
CA VAL A 130 13.27 -10.12 -1.14
C VAL A 130 13.07 -10.13 -2.66
N GLY A 131 12.58 -9.03 -3.23
CA GLY A 131 12.38 -8.87 -4.66
C GLY A 131 11.83 -7.50 -5.02
N MET A 132 11.63 -7.30 -6.32
CA MET A 132 11.14 -6.04 -6.89
C MET A 132 9.82 -6.24 -7.63
N ILE A 133 8.93 -5.27 -7.51
CA ILE A 133 7.70 -5.15 -8.31
C ILE A 133 7.86 -3.91 -9.19
N LEU A 134 7.99 -4.10 -10.50
CA LEU A 134 8.12 -3.00 -11.44
C LEU A 134 6.76 -2.63 -12.02
N THR A 135 6.29 -1.40 -11.75
CA THR A 135 5.04 -0.86 -12.29
C THR A 135 5.32 -0.12 -13.60
N LEU A 136 4.68 -0.56 -14.69
CA LEU A 136 4.94 -0.08 -16.06
C LEU A 136 3.81 0.79 -16.63
N ASP A 137 2.67 0.86 -15.97
CA ASP A 137 1.46 1.53 -16.47
C ASP A 137 1.27 2.97 -15.95
N TRP A 138 2.29 3.55 -15.35
CA TRP A 138 2.30 4.95 -14.94
C TRP A 138 2.57 5.88 -16.14
N SER A 139 1.66 5.92 -17.09
CA SER A 139 1.84 6.69 -18.34
C SER A 139 0.99 7.95 -18.42
N PHE A 140 0.01 8.14 -17.57
CA PHE A 140 -0.85 9.32 -17.54
C PHE A 140 -1.51 9.52 -16.16
N VAL A 141 -1.93 10.76 -15.91
CA VAL A 141 -2.61 11.13 -14.65
C VAL A 141 -4.12 11.06 -14.86
N HIS A 142 -4.80 10.32 -13.99
CA HIS A 142 -6.25 10.23 -13.98
C HIS A 142 -6.89 11.43 -13.30
N SER A 143 -8.01 11.89 -13.82
CA SER A 143 -8.89 12.83 -13.16
C SER A 143 -10.06 12.10 -12.47
N ARG A 144 -10.84 12.84 -11.70
CA ARG A 144 -12.08 12.39 -11.07
C ARG A 144 -13.17 13.36 -11.39
N ASP A 145 -14.31 12.89 -11.88
CA ASP A 145 -15.42 13.74 -12.29
C ASP A 145 -16.02 14.56 -11.13
N TRP A 146 -15.92 14.05 -9.91
CA TRP A 146 -16.41 14.71 -8.70
C TRP A 146 -15.33 15.55 -7.97
N GLY A 147 -14.16 15.71 -8.60
CA GLY A 147 -13.02 16.45 -8.08
C GLY A 147 -12.11 15.61 -7.14
N SER A 148 -10.84 15.86 -7.25
CA SER A 148 -9.86 15.28 -6.32
C SER A 148 -9.69 16.18 -5.11
N PRO A 149 -9.60 15.63 -3.90
CA PRO A 149 -9.16 16.42 -2.76
C PRO A 149 -7.79 17.03 -3.07
N SER A 150 -7.67 18.34 -2.93
CA SER A 150 -6.37 19.00 -3.09
C SER A 150 -5.46 18.58 -1.93
N ILE A 151 -4.47 17.76 -2.23
CA ILE A 151 -3.38 17.49 -1.28
C ILE A 151 -2.35 18.59 -1.50
N PRO A 152 -1.99 19.36 -0.46
CA PRO A 152 -0.99 20.41 -0.60
C PRO A 152 0.36 19.81 -0.97
N GLU A 153 0.96 20.29 -2.04
CA GLU A 153 2.30 19.87 -2.46
C GLU A 153 3.41 20.43 -1.55
N LYS A 154 3.12 21.53 -0.86
CA LYS A 154 4.06 22.20 0.04
C LYS A 154 3.36 22.58 1.35
N MET A 155 4.07 22.42 2.44
CA MET A 155 3.67 22.89 3.77
C MET A 155 4.03 24.37 3.92
N ASP A 156 3.29 25.22 3.21
CA ASP A 156 3.42 26.67 3.36
C ASP A 156 2.50 27.22 4.48
N VAL A 157 2.65 28.51 4.80
CA VAL A 157 1.88 29.19 5.86
C VAL A 157 0.37 29.11 5.59
N ARG A 158 -0.04 29.14 4.32
CA ARG A 158 -1.45 29.06 3.93
C ARG A 158 -2.02 27.65 4.18
N THR A 159 -1.24 26.64 3.86
CA THR A 159 -1.57 25.23 4.15
C THR A 159 -1.65 24.98 5.64
N MET A 160 -0.70 25.51 6.41
CA MET A 160 -0.72 25.42 7.87
C MET A 160 -1.93 26.14 8.49
N ALA A 161 -2.28 27.31 8.01
CA ALA A 161 -3.47 28.04 8.46
C ALA A 161 -4.77 27.29 8.15
N LYS A 162 -4.84 26.63 6.98
CA LYS A 162 -6.02 25.88 6.54
C LYS A 162 -6.21 24.56 7.28
N HIS A 163 -5.13 23.81 7.51
CA HIS A 163 -5.18 22.44 8.05
C HIS A 163 -4.67 22.31 9.48
N GLY A 164 -3.95 23.33 9.98
CA GLY A 164 -3.42 23.36 11.34
C GLY A 164 -4.47 23.18 12.43
N PRO A 165 -5.61 23.86 12.40
CA PRO A 165 -6.68 23.66 13.37
C PRO A 165 -7.18 22.22 13.45
N GLU A 166 -7.32 21.53 12.29
CA GLU A 166 -7.73 20.12 12.26
C GLU A 166 -6.63 19.21 12.82
N ALA A 167 -5.37 19.49 12.53
CA ALA A 167 -4.23 18.74 13.07
C ALA A 167 -4.10 18.88 14.60
N LEU A 168 -4.34 20.08 15.12
CA LEU A 168 -4.34 20.34 16.59
C LEU A 168 -5.44 19.58 17.32
N LEU A 169 -6.57 19.32 16.68
CA LEU A 169 -7.64 18.49 17.24
C LEU A 169 -7.28 16.99 17.27
N ARG A 170 -6.14 16.58 16.69
CA ARG A 170 -5.67 15.20 16.62
C ARG A 170 -4.23 15.08 17.16
N PRO A 171 -4.00 15.36 18.45
CA PRO A 171 -2.65 15.49 18.99
C PRO A 171 -1.81 14.20 18.85
N ARG A 172 -2.41 13.02 18.94
CA ARG A 172 -1.69 11.76 18.74
C ARG A 172 -1.15 11.62 17.33
N TRP A 173 -1.93 11.97 16.32
CA TRP A 173 -1.50 11.96 14.94
C TRP A 173 -0.42 13.02 14.68
N LEU A 174 -0.61 14.24 15.18
CA LEU A 174 0.34 15.33 15.02
C LEU A 174 1.70 14.99 15.66
N LEU A 175 1.71 14.41 16.86
CA LEU A 175 2.94 14.01 17.54
C LEU A 175 3.65 12.85 16.80
N ALA A 176 2.90 11.90 16.25
CA ALA A 176 3.48 10.84 15.43
C ALA A 176 4.11 11.40 14.16
N TRP A 177 3.42 12.33 13.48
CA TRP A 177 3.92 12.97 12.26
C TRP A 177 5.15 13.85 12.49
N LEU A 178 5.23 14.56 13.62
CA LEU A 178 6.40 15.39 13.96
C LEU A 178 7.65 14.56 14.31
N ARG A 179 7.51 13.26 14.53
CA ARG A 179 8.62 12.34 14.84
C ARG A 179 9.16 11.60 13.60
N THR A 180 8.50 11.75 12.46
CA THR A 180 8.93 11.21 11.15
C THR A 180 9.67 12.25 10.36
#